data_289876151aeaf5923c9e09988b8d14da
#
_entry.id   289876151aeaf5923c9e09988b8d14da
#
_cell.length_a   1.000
_cell.length_b   1.000
_cell.length_c   1.000
_cell.angle_alpha   90.00
_cell.angle_beta   90.00
_cell.angle_gamma   90.00
#
_symmetry.space_group_name_H-M   'P 1'
#
loop_
_entity.id
_entity.type
_entity.pdbx_description
1 polymer ?
#
loop_
_entity_poly.entity_id
_entity_poly.type
_entity_poly.pdbx_seq_one_letter_code
_entity_poly.pdbx_strand_id
1 'polypeptide(L)'
;MRAGPGFAPPSADAGAVASVLRAPTAPTLPLNKLAPEAALRRLELTIVRRLEGYLHGDHQGLLPGPGSESADARIYVPGQDDVRTIDWAVTARTTIPHVRDTIADRELEIWALLDVTPSMNWGTEGVTKRDLGIAAIATIGFMSQRMGDRFGGLIMRPDTIRRLPAQSGRMALYALLRRMLTEPIVPDHQTGSITLAEGIERLNRTQRRRGLRVVVSDFLTPGDAELDPDVPPDWERGMRHLAVRNQVLAVEVVDRHELEFPDVGDLLIRDPETNYERYVNTSDRNARDRMNAASAVQRERVRAGLRRAGAAHIQLRTDRDWVHDIARFVLAYRRTAAMLHQPPQGVTR
;
A
#
# COMPACT_ATOMS: atom_id res chain seq x y z
N MET A 1 -30.59 30.13 -63.71
CA MET A 1 -29.20 30.31 -64.12
C MET A 1 -28.33 29.49 -63.19
N ARG A 2 -27.53 28.63 -63.70
CA ARG A 2 -26.72 27.48 -63.22
C ARG A 2 -26.15 27.55 -61.86
N ALA A 3 -26.44 26.46 -61.04
CA ALA A 3 -25.76 26.07 -59.87
C ALA A 3 -24.34 25.48 -60.15
N GLY A 4 -23.31 25.90 -59.44
CA GLY A 4 -21.98 25.35 -59.54
C GLY A 4 -21.81 24.17 -58.51
N PRO A 5 -20.92 23.24 -58.80
CA PRO A 5 -20.84 21.98 -58.04
C PRO A 5 -20.18 22.14 -56.66
N GLY A 6 -20.81 21.53 -55.69
CA GLY A 6 -20.31 21.42 -54.29
C GLY A 6 -19.07 20.55 -54.20
N PHE A 7 -18.07 21.07 -53.51
CA PHE A 7 -16.85 20.36 -53.15
C PHE A 7 -17.12 19.57 -51.87
N ALA A 8 -17.13 18.25 -51.94
CA ALA A 8 -17.12 17.38 -50.75
C ALA A 8 -15.69 17.23 -50.26
N PRO A 9 -15.42 17.36 -48.93
CA PRO A 9 -14.11 17.05 -48.41
C PRO A 9 -13.93 15.53 -48.30
N PRO A 10 -12.70 15.00 -48.47
CA PRO A 10 -12.42 13.60 -48.38
C PRO A 10 -12.58 13.08 -46.93
N SER A 11 -13.27 11.95 -46.85
CA SER A 11 -13.35 11.17 -45.60
C SER A 11 -11.95 10.71 -45.16
N ALA A 12 -11.38 11.39 -44.20
CA ALA A 12 -10.16 10.93 -43.52
C ALA A 12 -10.51 9.78 -42.60
N ASP A 13 -9.86 8.67 -42.83
CA ASP A 13 -9.80 7.48 -41.98
C ASP A 13 -9.42 7.84 -40.55
N ALA A 14 -10.40 8.06 -39.67
CA ALA A 14 -10.21 8.30 -38.25
C ALA A 14 -10.17 6.99 -37.42
N GLY A 15 -9.98 5.85 -38.11
CA GLY A 15 -10.04 4.52 -37.50
C GLY A 15 -8.72 3.96 -36.94
N ALA A 16 -7.56 4.56 -37.21
CA ALA A 16 -6.28 3.88 -36.96
C ALA A 16 -5.39 4.46 -35.87
N VAL A 17 -5.76 5.50 -35.14
CA VAL A 17 -4.88 6.13 -34.13
C VAL A 17 -5.45 6.12 -32.72
N ALA A 18 -6.59 5.52 -32.48
CA ALA A 18 -7.23 5.46 -31.16
C ALA A 18 -6.89 4.18 -30.34
N SER A 19 -5.88 3.38 -30.72
CA SER A 19 -5.49 2.16 -29.96
C SER A 19 -4.31 2.35 -29.00
N VAL A 20 -3.85 3.58 -28.80
CA VAL A 20 -2.68 3.84 -27.92
C VAL A 20 -3.15 4.47 -26.62
N LEU A 21 -2.90 3.74 -25.52
CA LEU A 21 -3.03 4.15 -24.14
C LEU A 21 -4.45 4.17 -23.54
N ARG A 22 -5.12 3.04 -23.60
CA ARG A 22 -6.11 2.74 -22.57
C ARG A 22 -5.34 2.48 -21.26
N ALA A 23 -5.46 3.38 -20.28
CA ALA A 23 -4.95 3.12 -18.94
C ALA A 23 -5.44 1.74 -18.50
N PRO A 24 -4.58 0.89 -17.90
CA PRO A 24 -4.99 -0.43 -17.50
C PRO A 24 -6.19 -0.32 -16.56
N THR A 25 -7.32 -0.84 -17.00
CA THR A 25 -8.58 -0.85 -16.24
C THR A 25 -8.32 -1.62 -14.95
N ALA A 26 -8.71 -1.05 -13.80
CA ALA A 26 -8.61 -1.73 -12.52
C ALA A 26 -9.19 -3.15 -12.62
N PRO A 27 -8.52 -4.17 -12.06
CA PRO A 27 -9.10 -5.49 -12.02
C PRO A 27 -10.40 -5.41 -11.20
N THR A 28 -11.51 -5.69 -11.81
CA THR A 28 -12.82 -5.77 -11.14
C THR A 28 -12.72 -6.89 -10.11
N LEU A 29 -12.55 -6.53 -8.84
CA LEU A 29 -12.45 -7.47 -7.72
C LEU A 29 -13.59 -7.20 -6.73
N PRO A 30 -14.85 -7.60 -7.04
CA PRO A 30 -15.87 -7.61 -6.02
C PRO A 30 -15.59 -8.75 -5.05
N LEU A 31 -14.58 -8.60 -4.18
CA LEU A 31 -14.21 -9.61 -3.19
C LEU A 31 -15.36 -9.90 -2.25
N ASN A 32 -16.16 -8.89 -1.94
CA ASN A 32 -17.34 -8.97 -1.09
C ASN A 32 -18.48 -9.82 -1.67
N LYS A 33 -18.48 -10.08 -2.98
CA LYS A 33 -19.48 -10.91 -3.67
C LYS A 33 -19.05 -12.36 -3.84
N LEU A 34 -17.83 -12.72 -3.46
CA LEU A 34 -17.27 -14.06 -3.60
C LEU A 34 -17.21 -14.77 -2.24
N ALA A 35 -17.33 -16.09 -2.25
CA ALA A 35 -16.95 -16.88 -1.08
C ALA A 35 -15.46 -16.64 -0.76
N PRO A 36 -15.07 -16.60 0.54
CA PRO A 36 -13.70 -16.21 0.95
C PRO A 36 -12.59 -17.01 0.25
N GLU A 37 -12.79 -18.30 0.02
CA GLU A 37 -11.83 -19.16 -0.66
C GLU A 37 -11.68 -18.80 -2.16
N ALA A 38 -12.80 -18.49 -2.81
CA ALA A 38 -12.80 -18.04 -4.21
C ALA A 38 -12.19 -16.65 -4.35
N ALA A 39 -12.46 -15.74 -3.39
CA ALA A 39 -11.87 -14.42 -3.32
C ALA A 39 -10.35 -14.50 -3.18
N LEU A 40 -9.85 -15.33 -2.26
CA LEU A 40 -8.41 -15.54 -2.05
C LEU A 40 -7.72 -16.11 -3.28
N ARG A 41 -8.30 -17.16 -3.88
CA ARG A 41 -7.75 -17.77 -5.11
C ARG A 41 -7.71 -16.77 -6.26
N ARG A 42 -8.77 -15.99 -6.44
CA ARG A 42 -8.82 -14.94 -7.49
C ARG A 42 -7.78 -13.87 -7.23
N LEU A 43 -7.65 -13.43 -5.98
CA LEU A 43 -6.67 -12.43 -5.57
C LEU A 43 -5.25 -12.91 -5.87
N GLU A 44 -4.89 -14.10 -5.42
CA GLU A 44 -3.60 -14.71 -5.68
C GLU A 44 -3.28 -14.80 -7.17
N LEU A 45 -4.19 -15.38 -7.96
CA LEU A 45 -3.99 -15.51 -9.41
C LEU A 45 -3.83 -14.13 -10.10
N THR A 46 -4.58 -13.13 -9.65
CA THR A 46 -4.46 -11.77 -10.19
C THR A 46 -3.11 -11.16 -9.85
N ILE A 47 -2.68 -11.28 -8.59
CA ILE A 47 -1.40 -10.75 -8.12
C ILE A 47 -0.23 -11.46 -8.82
N VAL A 48 -0.18 -12.78 -8.80
CA VAL A 48 0.93 -13.56 -9.38
C VAL A 48 1.07 -13.26 -10.87
N ARG A 49 -0.01 -13.39 -11.67
CA ARG A 49 0.04 -13.17 -13.12
C ARG A 49 0.48 -11.76 -13.49
N ARG A 50 0.07 -10.75 -12.73
CA ARG A 50 0.43 -9.37 -13.01
C ARG A 50 1.83 -9.02 -12.53
N LEU A 51 2.23 -9.53 -11.36
CA LEU A 51 3.59 -9.33 -10.86
C LEU A 51 4.63 -10.01 -11.75
N GLU A 52 4.35 -11.19 -12.30
CA GLU A 52 5.21 -11.84 -13.28
C GLU A 52 5.47 -10.94 -14.50
N GLY A 53 4.46 -10.17 -14.94
CA GLY A 53 4.59 -9.21 -16.01
C GLY A 53 5.43 -7.97 -15.66
N TYR A 54 5.45 -7.55 -14.41
CA TYR A 54 6.14 -6.31 -13.97
C TYR A 54 7.52 -6.54 -13.38
N LEU A 55 7.79 -7.73 -12.83
CA LEU A 55 9.00 -8.05 -12.09
C LEU A 55 9.90 -9.06 -12.81
N HIS A 56 9.93 -9.05 -14.15
CA HIS A 56 10.82 -9.93 -14.91
C HIS A 56 12.28 -9.77 -14.43
N GLY A 57 12.77 -10.77 -13.70
CA GLY A 57 14.19 -10.96 -13.43
C GLY A 57 14.68 -10.96 -11.99
N ASP A 58 13.93 -10.49 -10.99
CA ASP A 58 14.47 -10.41 -9.62
C ASP A 58 13.44 -10.78 -8.55
N HIS A 59 13.54 -12.00 -8.04
CA HIS A 59 12.75 -12.49 -6.89
C HIS A 59 13.33 -12.05 -5.53
N GLN A 60 13.89 -10.84 -5.43
CA GLN A 60 14.33 -10.30 -4.15
C GLN A 60 13.17 -9.64 -3.41
N GLY A 61 13.08 -9.85 -2.08
CA GLY A 61 11.97 -9.37 -1.22
C GLY A 61 11.58 -7.90 -1.39
N LEU A 62 10.39 -7.55 -0.96
CA LEU A 62 9.69 -6.29 -1.24
C LEU A 62 10.43 -5.04 -0.79
N LEU A 63 11.10 -5.13 0.35
CA LEU A 63 11.87 -4.03 0.94
C LEU A 63 13.28 -4.55 1.24
N PRO A 64 14.32 -3.74 0.99
CA PRO A 64 15.64 -4.08 1.45
C PRO A 64 15.61 -4.14 2.98
N GLY A 65 15.61 -5.35 3.52
CA GLY A 65 15.80 -5.59 4.93
C GLY A 65 17.30 -5.76 5.21
N PRO A 66 17.76 -5.54 6.47
CA PRO A 66 19.10 -5.96 6.85
C PRO A 66 19.15 -7.49 6.76
N GLY A 67 19.64 -8.05 5.62
CA GLY A 67 19.76 -9.50 5.43
C GLY A 67 19.50 -10.05 4.04
N SER A 68 19.19 -9.22 3.02
CA SER A 68 18.91 -9.71 1.66
C SER A 68 20.04 -9.51 0.66
N GLU A 69 21.19 -9.06 1.08
CA GLU A 69 22.37 -9.01 0.22
C GLU A 69 23.19 -10.29 0.42
N SER A 70 23.63 -10.87 -0.70
CA SER A 70 24.71 -11.84 -0.68
C SER A 70 25.82 -11.22 0.16
N ALA A 71 26.12 -11.83 1.32
CA ALA A 71 27.16 -11.34 2.18
C ALA A 71 28.42 -11.21 1.34
N ASP A 72 28.96 -10.00 1.23
CA ASP A 72 30.24 -9.78 0.62
C ASP A 72 31.26 -10.66 1.35
N ALA A 73 32.02 -11.44 0.57
CA ALA A 73 33.07 -12.24 1.15
C ALA A 73 34.15 -11.29 1.66
N ARG A 74 34.33 -11.20 2.97
CA ARG A 74 35.41 -10.44 3.57
C ARG A 74 36.65 -11.31 3.81
N ILE A 75 37.78 -10.69 3.93
CA ILE A 75 39.05 -11.38 4.24
C ILE A 75 38.92 -12.08 5.60
N TYR A 76 39.29 -13.35 5.65
CA TYR A 76 39.38 -14.15 6.86
C TYR A 76 40.40 -13.56 7.85
N VAL A 77 40.02 -13.37 9.11
CA VAL A 77 40.88 -12.88 10.18
C VAL A 77 41.15 -14.03 11.17
N PRO A 78 42.39 -14.57 11.24
CA PRO A 78 42.73 -15.62 12.17
C PRO A 78 42.44 -15.23 13.62
N GLY A 79 41.78 -16.12 14.36
CA GLY A 79 41.42 -15.90 15.78
C GLY A 79 40.10 -15.15 16.01
N GLN A 80 39.50 -14.56 14.95
CA GLN A 80 38.16 -13.95 15.03
C GLN A 80 37.12 -14.78 14.27
N ASP A 81 37.53 -15.42 13.18
CA ASP A 81 36.64 -16.15 12.26
C ASP A 81 36.82 -17.66 12.40
N ASP A 82 35.73 -18.43 12.25
CA ASP A 82 35.76 -19.88 12.20
C ASP A 82 36.20 -20.32 10.80
N VAL A 83 37.25 -21.15 10.72
CA VAL A 83 37.80 -21.73 9.49
C VAL A 83 36.72 -22.46 8.65
N ARG A 84 35.67 -22.95 9.30
CA ARG A 84 34.55 -23.65 8.64
C ARG A 84 33.69 -22.72 7.79
N THR A 85 33.79 -21.41 7.99
CA THR A 85 33.02 -20.39 7.26
C THR A 85 33.77 -19.86 6.04
N ILE A 86 34.96 -20.40 5.71
CA ILE A 86 35.74 -20.00 4.54
C ILE A 86 34.98 -20.31 3.25
N ASP A 87 34.83 -19.27 2.41
CA ASP A 87 34.33 -19.41 1.04
C ASP A 87 35.46 -19.83 0.11
N TRP A 88 35.56 -21.11 -0.13
CA TRP A 88 36.60 -21.68 -0.98
C TRP A 88 36.51 -21.22 -2.44
N ALA A 89 35.32 -20.87 -2.93
CA ALA A 89 35.14 -20.38 -4.30
C ALA A 89 35.72 -18.97 -4.50
N VAL A 90 35.53 -18.08 -3.54
CA VAL A 90 36.12 -16.74 -3.54
C VAL A 90 37.62 -16.83 -3.25
N THR A 91 38.02 -17.63 -2.26
CA THR A 91 39.41 -17.86 -1.88
C THR A 91 40.25 -18.37 -3.07
N ALA A 92 39.69 -19.31 -3.86
CA ALA A 92 40.39 -19.83 -5.03
C ALA A 92 40.60 -18.77 -6.14
N ARG A 93 39.77 -17.76 -6.22
CA ARG A 93 39.92 -16.68 -7.22
C ARG A 93 40.81 -15.56 -6.77
N THR A 94 40.83 -15.27 -5.48
CA THR A 94 41.58 -14.15 -4.91
C THR A 94 42.92 -14.56 -4.33
N THR A 95 43.14 -15.87 -4.12
CA THR A 95 44.32 -16.45 -3.43
C THR A 95 44.48 -16.00 -1.96
N ILE A 96 43.50 -15.27 -1.43
CA ILE A 96 43.44 -14.81 -0.04
C ILE A 96 42.21 -15.49 0.59
N PRO A 97 42.33 -16.08 1.80
CA PRO A 97 41.18 -16.68 2.47
C PRO A 97 40.08 -15.64 2.73
N HIS A 98 38.87 -15.96 2.28
CA HIS A 98 37.68 -15.15 2.50
C HIS A 98 36.66 -15.94 3.29
N VAL A 99 35.97 -15.30 4.21
CA VAL A 99 34.80 -15.86 4.90
C VAL A 99 33.54 -15.27 4.33
N ARG A 100 32.54 -16.10 4.19
CA ARG A 100 31.19 -15.64 3.89
C ARG A 100 30.52 -15.29 5.22
N ASP A 101 30.29 -13.99 5.44
CA ASP A 101 29.42 -13.58 6.57
C ASP A 101 28.00 -14.12 6.27
N THR A 102 27.64 -15.20 6.93
CA THR A 102 26.26 -15.64 6.98
C THR A 102 25.50 -14.61 7.81
N ILE A 103 24.94 -13.60 7.17
CA ILE A 103 23.91 -12.79 7.79
C ILE A 103 22.78 -13.77 8.07
N ALA A 104 22.57 -14.10 9.34
CA ALA A 104 21.45 -14.94 9.74
C ALA A 104 20.20 -14.42 9.08
N ASP A 105 19.55 -15.23 8.24
CA ASP A 105 18.25 -14.93 7.64
C ASP A 105 17.29 -14.59 8.78
N ARG A 106 17.16 -13.29 9.08
CA ARG A 106 16.26 -12.85 10.15
C ARG A 106 14.87 -12.96 9.57
N GLU A 107 14.10 -13.91 10.10
CA GLU A 107 12.67 -14.02 9.87
C GLU A 107 12.04 -12.62 9.94
N LEU A 108 11.48 -12.17 8.83
CA LEU A 108 10.77 -10.90 8.78
C LEU A 108 9.41 -11.07 9.46
N GLU A 109 9.10 -10.21 10.40
CA GLU A 109 7.79 -10.19 11.03
C GLU A 109 6.95 -9.04 10.48
N ILE A 110 5.90 -9.39 9.75
CA ILE A 110 4.99 -8.46 9.10
C ILE A 110 3.70 -8.37 9.91
N TRP A 111 3.31 -7.16 10.27
CA TRP A 111 2.03 -6.88 10.90
C TRP A 111 1.26 -5.84 10.09
N ALA A 112 0.01 -6.18 9.76
CA ALA A 112 -0.90 -5.29 9.07
C ALA A 112 -1.99 -4.79 10.02
N LEU A 113 -2.21 -3.49 10.06
CA LEU A 113 -3.42 -2.86 10.62
C LEU A 113 -4.35 -2.59 9.44
N LEU A 114 -5.51 -3.22 9.44
CA LEU A 114 -6.59 -2.96 8.49
C LEU A 114 -7.67 -2.16 9.19
N ASP A 115 -7.91 -0.96 8.71
CA ASP A 115 -9.08 -0.16 9.05
C ASP A 115 -10.31 -0.72 8.34
N VAL A 116 -11.38 -0.97 9.10
CA VAL A 116 -12.68 -1.40 8.60
C VAL A 116 -13.82 -0.53 9.15
N THR A 117 -13.53 0.73 9.44
CA THR A 117 -14.53 1.76 9.77
C THR A 117 -15.54 1.92 8.62
N PRO A 118 -16.71 2.52 8.87
CA PRO A 118 -17.75 2.68 7.84
C PRO A 118 -17.24 3.35 6.55
N SER A 119 -16.33 4.34 6.65
CA SER A 119 -15.73 5.03 5.50
C SER A 119 -15.03 4.07 4.54
N MET A 120 -14.44 2.97 5.05
CA MET A 120 -13.77 1.96 4.25
C MET A 120 -14.70 1.04 3.46
N ASN A 121 -15.98 0.99 3.79
CA ASN A 121 -16.97 0.18 3.07
C ASN A 121 -17.42 0.82 1.75
N TRP A 122 -16.99 2.06 1.49
CA TRP A 122 -17.37 2.81 0.32
C TRP A 122 -16.47 2.56 -0.88
N GLY A 123 -17.06 2.66 -2.11
CA GLY A 123 -16.33 2.55 -3.38
C GLY A 123 -17.28 2.58 -4.57
N THR A 124 -16.94 3.33 -5.61
CA THR A 124 -17.83 3.67 -6.74
C THR A 124 -17.71 2.72 -7.92
N GLU A 125 -16.58 2.10 -8.15
CA GLU A 125 -16.30 1.23 -9.31
C GLU A 125 -16.57 -0.27 -9.01
N GLY A 126 -17.41 -0.58 -8.00
CA GLY A 126 -17.71 -1.95 -7.59
C GLY A 126 -16.61 -2.61 -6.74
N VAL A 127 -15.58 -1.86 -6.37
CA VAL A 127 -14.52 -2.22 -5.43
C VAL A 127 -14.59 -1.26 -4.26
N THR A 128 -14.73 -1.77 -3.04
CA THR A 128 -14.70 -0.92 -1.84
C THR A 128 -13.27 -0.58 -1.44
N LYS A 129 -13.08 0.51 -0.68
CA LYS A 129 -11.77 0.85 -0.10
C LYS A 129 -11.24 -0.31 0.76
N ARG A 130 -12.13 -0.99 1.49
CA ARG A 130 -11.80 -2.18 2.28
C ARG A 130 -11.29 -3.33 1.41
N ASP A 131 -11.97 -3.65 0.29
CA ASP A 131 -11.53 -4.71 -0.62
C ASP A 131 -10.14 -4.40 -1.18
N LEU A 132 -9.92 -3.14 -1.56
CA LEU A 132 -8.64 -2.66 -2.05
C LEU A 132 -7.55 -2.72 -0.97
N GLY A 133 -7.88 -2.39 0.27
CA GLY A 133 -7.00 -2.53 1.43
C GLY A 133 -6.56 -3.98 1.67
N ILE A 134 -7.50 -4.92 1.63
CA ILE A 134 -7.21 -6.37 1.75
C ILE A 134 -6.33 -6.83 0.57
N ALA A 135 -6.62 -6.36 -0.64
CA ALA A 135 -5.83 -6.67 -1.82
C ALA A 135 -4.39 -6.13 -1.73
N ALA A 136 -4.20 -4.96 -1.15
CA ALA A 136 -2.88 -4.39 -0.86
C ALA A 136 -2.10 -5.25 0.14
N ILE A 137 -2.72 -5.63 1.25
CA ILE A 137 -2.10 -6.52 2.26
C ILE A 137 -1.71 -7.85 1.63
N ALA A 138 -2.59 -8.43 0.80
CA ALA A 138 -2.31 -9.66 0.08
C ALA A 138 -1.10 -9.52 -0.84
N THR A 139 -1.04 -8.44 -1.64
CA THR A 139 0.07 -8.18 -2.56
C THR A 139 1.39 -8.04 -1.81
N ILE A 140 1.41 -7.23 -0.74
CA ILE A 140 2.57 -7.04 0.11
C ILE A 140 2.99 -8.39 0.73
N GLY A 141 2.02 -9.16 1.24
CA GLY A 141 2.27 -10.48 1.82
C GLY A 141 2.87 -11.47 0.82
N PHE A 142 2.30 -11.59 -0.39
CA PHE A 142 2.82 -12.50 -1.42
C PHE A 142 4.20 -12.07 -1.94
N MET A 143 4.45 -10.78 -2.07
CA MET A 143 5.76 -10.27 -2.50
C MET A 143 6.85 -10.40 -1.44
N SER A 144 6.49 -10.41 -0.15
CA SER A 144 7.43 -10.51 0.97
C SER A 144 7.66 -11.94 1.45
N GLN A 145 6.94 -12.92 0.87
CA GLN A 145 6.93 -14.29 1.38
C GLN A 145 8.29 -14.97 1.19
N ARG A 146 8.98 -15.23 2.30
CA ARG A 146 10.18 -16.05 2.38
C ARG A 146 9.97 -17.18 3.38
N MET A 147 10.87 -18.19 3.35
CA MET A 147 10.86 -19.22 4.38
C MET A 147 11.15 -18.59 5.76
N GLY A 148 10.24 -18.83 6.73
CA GLY A 148 10.36 -18.31 8.08
C GLY A 148 9.59 -17.01 8.36
N ASP A 149 9.16 -16.26 7.37
CA ASP A 149 8.42 -15.02 7.57
C ASP A 149 7.10 -15.25 8.32
N ARG A 150 6.77 -14.30 9.21
CA ARG A 150 5.59 -14.36 10.08
C ARG A 150 4.62 -13.25 9.72
N PHE A 151 3.34 -13.60 9.60
CA PHE A 151 2.27 -12.68 9.25
C PHE A 151 1.26 -12.59 10.38
N GLY A 152 1.06 -11.39 10.90
CA GLY A 152 0.04 -11.07 11.88
C GLY A 152 -0.75 -9.84 11.49
N GLY A 153 -1.85 -9.56 12.18
CA GLY A 153 -2.66 -8.40 11.88
C GLY A 153 -3.51 -7.89 13.01
N LEU A 154 -3.96 -6.67 12.83
CA LEU A 154 -5.02 -6.04 13.60
C LEU A 154 -6.14 -5.65 12.65
N ILE A 155 -7.37 -5.91 13.02
CA ILE A 155 -8.57 -5.38 12.37
C ILE A 155 -9.14 -4.33 13.30
N MET A 156 -9.18 -3.09 12.84
CA MET A 156 -9.68 -1.95 13.60
C MET A 156 -11.12 -1.65 13.18
N ARG A 157 -12.02 -1.74 14.13
CA ARG A 157 -13.44 -1.37 14.02
C ARG A 157 -13.68 -0.14 14.91
N PRO A 158 -14.82 0.53 14.76
CA PRO A 158 -15.16 1.67 15.64
C PRO A 158 -15.27 1.29 17.11
N ASP A 159 -15.62 0.05 17.43
CA ASP A 159 -15.90 -0.45 18.77
C ASP A 159 -14.82 -1.39 19.33
N THR A 160 -13.95 -1.96 18.48
CA THR A 160 -12.98 -2.96 18.94
C THR A 160 -11.79 -3.07 17.99
N ILE A 161 -10.64 -3.47 18.54
CA ILE A 161 -9.46 -3.84 17.76
C ILE A 161 -9.20 -5.33 17.96
N ARG A 162 -9.45 -6.11 16.90
CA ARG A 162 -9.22 -7.55 16.93
C ARG A 162 -7.81 -7.88 16.52
N ARG A 163 -7.09 -8.62 17.39
CA ARG A 163 -5.73 -9.10 17.11
C ARG A 163 -5.76 -10.48 16.45
N LEU A 164 -5.02 -10.62 15.35
CA LEU A 164 -4.74 -11.86 14.65
C LEU A 164 -3.25 -12.21 14.88
N PRO A 165 -2.93 -13.26 15.66
CA PRO A 165 -1.57 -13.58 16.04
C PRO A 165 -0.68 -13.86 14.83
N ALA A 166 0.60 -13.46 14.91
CA ALA A 166 1.56 -13.74 13.85
C ALA A 166 1.90 -15.24 13.80
N GLN A 167 1.75 -15.82 12.62
CA GLN A 167 2.07 -17.22 12.32
C GLN A 167 2.97 -17.28 11.10
N SER A 168 3.74 -18.37 10.98
CA SER A 168 4.71 -18.56 9.90
C SER A 168 4.10 -19.26 8.69
N GLY A 169 4.65 -18.94 7.51
CA GLY A 169 4.41 -19.66 6.27
C GLY A 169 3.19 -19.17 5.49
N ARG A 170 3.07 -19.71 4.27
CA ARG A 170 2.04 -19.30 3.30
C ARG A 170 0.61 -19.46 3.84
N MET A 171 0.34 -20.54 4.57
CA MET A 171 -0.98 -20.78 5.14
C MET A 171 -1.37 -19.76 6.21
N ALA A 172 -0.39 -19.17 6.90
CA ALA A 172 -0.62 -18.08 7.85
C ALA A 172 -1.14 -16.82 7.16
N LEU A 173 -0.52 -16.44 6.03
CA LEU A 173 -1.00 -15.31 5.22
C LEU A 173 -2.43 -15.56 4.72
N TYR A 174 -2.74 -16.77 4.22
CA TYR A 174 -4.11 -17.10 3.79
C TYR A 174 -5.11 -17.04 4.95
N ALA A 175 -4.75 -17.55 6.12
CA ALA A 175 -5.61 -17.48 7.30
C ALA A 175 -5.87 -16.03 7.73
N LEU A 176 -4.84 -15.18 7.69
CA LEU A 176 -4.95 -13.74 7.96
C LEU A 176 -5.92 -13.07 6.98
N LEU A 177 -5.70 -13.24 5.68
CA LEU A 177 -6.53 -12.64 4.63
C LEU A 177 -7.97 -13.14 4.69
N ARG A 178 -8.18 -14.43 4.95
CA ARG A 178 -9.51 -15.01 5.13
C ARG A 178 -10.25 -14.34 6.29
N ARG A 179 -9.57 -14.12 7.42
CA ARG A 179 -10.15 -13.42 8.57
C ARG A 179 -10.54 -11.98 8.23
N MET A 180 -9.70 -11.27 7.48
CA MET A 180 -10.00 -9.91 7.04
C MET A 180 -11.20 -9.87 6.06
N LEU A 181 -11.28 -10.84 5.14
CA LEU A 181 -12.41 -10.97 4.20
C LEU A 181 -13.74 -11.34 4.88
N THR A 182 -13.68 -12.17 5.92
CA THR A 182 -14.89 -12.63 6.65
C THR A 182 -15.30 -11.70 7.79
N GLU A 183 -14.55 -10.63 8.04
CA GLU A 183 -14.95 -9.65 9.06
C GLU A 183 -16.27 -9.00 8.66
N PRO A 184 -17.27 -8.96 9.55
CA PRO A 184 -18.56 -8.35 9.24
C PRO A 184 -18.41 -6.89 8.83
N ILE A 185 -19.23 -6.47 7.85
CA ILE A 185 -19.30 -5.06 7.45
C ILE A 185 -19.82 -4.24 8.64
N VAL A 186 -19.15 -3.13 8.91
CA VAL A 186 -19.61 -2.18 9.93
C VAL A 186 -20.71 -1.33 9.30
N PRO A 187 -21.93 -1.30 9.89
CA PRO A 187 -23.01 -0.43 9.39
C PRO A 187 -22.62 1.05 9.47
N ASP A 188 -23.06 1.85 8.52
CA ASP A 188 -22.77 3.29 8.43
C ASP A 188 -23.17 4.11 9.69
N HIS A 189 -24.13 3.61 10.47
CA HIS A 189 -24.57 4.29 11.69
C HIS A 189 -23.87 3.79 12.95
N GLN A 190 -22.96 2.84 12.82
CA GLN A 190 -22.19 2.33 13.98
C GLN A 190 -21.05 3.27 14.27
N THR A 191 -21.28 4.18 15.19
CA THR A 191 -20.26 5.03 15.77
C THR A 191 -19.46 4.30 16.85
N GLY A 192 -18.22 4.70 17.05
CA GLY A 192 -17.37 4.18 18.11
C GLY A 192 -16.31 5.19 18.52
N SER A 193 -15.59 4.88 19.58
CA SER A 193 -14.57 5.77 20.13
C SER A 193 -13.15 5.43 19.67
N ILE A 194 -12.97 4.31 18.96
CA ILE A 194 -11.63 3.86 18.55
C ILE A 194 -11.18 4.65 17.33
N THR A 195 -10.06 5.35 17.51
CA THR A 195 -9.43 6.16 16.46
C THR A 195 -8.31 5.41 15.76
N LEU A 196 -7.89 5.92 14.59
CA LEU A 196 -6.72 5.39 13.87
C LEU A 196 -5.46 5.50 14.74
N ALA A 197 -5.32 6.58 15.54
CA ALA A 197 -4.23 6.77 16.48
C ALA A 197 -4.16 5.62 17.50
N GLU A 198 -5.28 5.21 18.06
CA GLU A 198 -5.35 4.06 19.00
C GLU A 198 -5.01 2.73 18.31
N GLY A 199 -5.48 2.54 17.07
CA GLY A 199 -5.13 1.38 16.25
C GLY A 199 -3.63 1.26 16.04
N ILE A 200 -2.97 2.36 15.69
CA ILE A 200 -1.51 2.45 15.50
C ILE A 200 -0.76 2.23 16.81
N GLU A 201 -1.23 2.81 17.92
CA GLU A 201 -0.63 2.55 19.23
C GLU A 201 -0.74 1.07 19.63
N ARG A 202 -1.89 0.45 19.35
CA ARG A 202 -2.09 -0.98 19.59
C ARG A 202 -1.13 -1.80 18.76
N LEU A 203 -0.93 -1.45 17.49
CA LEU A 203 0.05 -2.09 16.60
C LEU A 203 1.47 -1.97 17.16
N ASN A 204 1.85 -0.80 17.67
CA ASN A 204 3.17 -0.57 18.25
C ASN A 204 3.42 -1.41 19.51
N ARG A 205 2.39 -1.61 20.35
CA ARG A 205 2.48 -2.42 21.58
C ARG A 205 2.42 -3.93 21.32
N THR A 206 1.90 -4.33 20.17
CA THR A 206 1.60 -5.74 19.88
C THR A 206 2.84 -6.59 19.79
N GLN A 207 3.97 -6.03 19.32
CA GLN A 207 5.17 -6.81 19.06
C GLN A 207 6.45 -6.00 19.27
N ARG A 208 7.43 -6.63 19.99
CA ARG A 208 8.73 -6.03 20.25
C ARG A 208 9.78 -6.29 19.16
N ARG A 209 9.55 -7.31 18.33
CA ARG A 209 10.46 -7.63 17.21
C ARG A 209 10.35 -6.57 16.13
N ARG A 210 11.51 -6.14 15.60
CA ARG A 210 11.58 -5.26 14.45
C ARG A 210 11.03 -5.97 13.20
N GLY A 211 10.40 -5.24 12.31
CA GLY A 211 9.84 -5.81 11.10
C GLY A 211 9.11 -4.78 10.25
N LEU A 212 8.30 -5.27 9.32
CA LEU A 212 7.44 -4.44 8.49
C LEU A 212 6.10 -4.20 9.18
N ARG A 213 5.67 -2.96 9.25
CA ARG A 213 4.36 -2.54 9.73
C ARG A 213 3.60 -1.89 8.60
N VAL A 214 2.47 -2.47 8.24
CA VAL A 214 1.61 -1.97 7.17
C VAL A 214 0.36 -1.39 7.81
N VAL A 215 0.08 -0.12 7.57
CA VAL A 215 -1.14 0.55 8.04
C VAL A 215 -1.99 0.87 6.82
N VAL A 216 -3.19 0.31 6.77
CA VAL A 216 -4.14 0.46 5.67
C VAL A 216 -5.39 1.18 6.17
N SER A 217 -5.61 2.40 5.67
CA SER A 217 -6.73 3.27 6.04
C SER A 217 -6.91 4.34 4.95
N ASP A 218 -7.97 5.10 4.99
CA ASP A 218 -8.10 6.35 4.24
C ASP A 218 -7.43 7.54 4.96
N PHE A 219 -6.94 7.31 6.21
CA PHE A 219 -6.28 8.30 7.07
C PHE A 219 -7.13 9.54 7.37
N LEU A 220 -8.44 9.43 7.21
CA LEU A 220 -9.38 10.48 7.56
C LEU A 220 -9.85 10.29 9.01
N THR A 221 -9.91 11.38 9.76
CA THR A 221 -10.44 11.38 11.12
C THR A 221 -11.70 12.22 11.15
N PRO A 222 -12.77 11.80 11.85
CA PRO A 222 -13.96 12.62 12.00
C PRO A 222 -13.62 14.03 12.52
N GLY A 223 -14.19 15.05 11.87
CA GLY A 223 -13.92 16.46 12.21
C GLY A 223 -12.63 17.05 11.61
N ASP A 224 -11.81 16.28 10.90
CA ASP A 224 -10.59 16.78 10.27
C ASP A 224 -10.82 17.92 9.25
N ALA A 225 -11.99 17.94 8.61
CA ALA A 225 -12.33 18.99 7.65
C ALA A 225 -12.49 20.39 8.29
N GLU A 226 -12.72 20.44 9.60
CA GLU A 226 -12.90 21.68 10.36
C GLU A 226 -11.59 22.13 11.04
N LEU A 227 -10.55 21.28 11.02
CA LEU A 227 -9.28 21.59 11.66
C LEU A 227 -8.41 22.48 10.77
N ASP A 228 -7.62 23.32 11.43
CA ASP A 228 -6.54 24.06 10.77
C ASP A 228 -5.59 23.08 10.04
N PRO A 229 -5.30 23.30 8.75
CA PRO A 229 -4.38 22.48 7.98
C PRO A 229 -2.99 22.29 8.62
N ASP A 230 -2.56 23.26 9.43
CA ASP A 230 -1.28 23.23 10.12
C ASP A 230 -1.27 22.31 11.37
N VAL A 231 -2.44 21.92 11.86
CA VAL A 231 -2.54 21.00 13.00
C VAL A 231 -2.19 19.58 12.54
N PRO A 232 -1.16 18.93 13.14
CA PRO A 232 -0.81 17.57 12.78
C PRO A 232 -1.96 16.59 13.03
N PRO A 233 -2.17 15.57 12.17
CA PRO A 233 -3.12 14.50 12.42
C PRO A 233 -2.82 13.78 13.75
N ASP A 234 -3.85 13.34 14.45
CA ASP A 234 -3.74 12.68 15.76
C ASP A 234 -2.90 11.39 15.70
N TRP A 235 -2.95 10.67 14.58
CA TRP A 235 -2.20 9.44 14.32
C TRP A 235 -0.71 9.68 14.00
N GLU A 236 -0.27 10.91 13.66
CA GLU A 236 1.11 11.21 13.23
C GLU A 236 2.13 10.82 14.31
N ARG A 237 1.87 11.15 15.58
CA ARG A 237 2.76 10.80 16.68
C ARG A 237 2.94 9.30 16.83
N GLY A 238 1.84 8.54 16.74
CA GLY A 238 1.85 7.07 16.80
C GLY A 238 2.64 6.45 15.66
N MET A 239 2.44 6.95 14.44
CA MET A 239 3.19 6.52 13.24
C MET A 239 4.69 6.79 13.37
N ARG A 240 5.08 7.95 13.89
CA ARG A 240 6.49 8.30 14.14
C ARG A 240 7.14 7.34 15.13
N HIS A 241 6.46 7.03 16.23
CA HIS A 241 6.95 6.05 17.22
C HIS A 241 7.10 4.65 16.59
N LEU A 242 6.17 4.26 15.72
CA LEU A 242 6.22 2.99 15.00
C LEU A 242 7.44 2.93 14.07
N ALA A 243 7.72 4.03 13.36
CA ALA A 243 8.82 4.15 12.40
C ALA A 243 10.22 4.15 13.04
N VAL A 244 10.35 4.52 14.32
CA VAL A 244 11.65 4.48 15.02
C VAL A 244 12.26 3.07 15.06
N ARG A 245 11.43 2.04 15.13
CA ARG A 245 11.90 0.65 15.31
C ARG A 245 11.57 -0.27 14.15
N ASN A 246 10.67 0.14 13.27
CA ASN A 246 10.15 -0.70 12.21
C ASN A 246 10.25 0.03 10.86
N GLN A 247 10.23 -0.76 9.80
CA GLN A 247 9.86 -0.23 8.48
C GLN A 247 8.35 -0.03 8.47
N VAL A 248 7.88 1.15 8.15
CA VAL A 248 6.45 1.46 8.14
C VAL A 248 6.02 1.79 6.73
N LEU A 249 5.00 1.09 6.26
CA LEU A 249 4.32 1.36 5.02
C LEU A 249 2.88 1.79 5.30
N ALA A 250 2.57 3.02 4.99
CA ALA A 250 1.22 3.55 4.99
C ALA A 250 0.59 3.34 3.60
N VAL A 251 -0.51 2.62 3.56
CA VAL A 251 -1.33 2.41 2.37
C VAL A 251 -2.60 3.25 2.53
N GLU A 252 -2.59 4.41 1.91
CA GLU A 252 -3.75 5.29 1.84
C GLU A 252 -4.68 4.79 0.75
N VAL A 253 -5.94 4.48 1.10
CA VAL A 253 -6.93 4.00 0.15
C VAL A 253 -7.98 5.07 -0.09
N VAL A 254 -8.18 5.45 -1.37
CA VAL A 254 -9.07 6.55 -1.75
C VAL A 254 -10.01 6.12 -2.85
N ASP A 255 -11.23 6.65 -2.82
CA ASP A 255 -12.15 6.55 -3.94
C ASP A 255 -11.99 7.76 -4.88
N ARG A 256 -12.29 7.52 -6.17
CA ARG A 256 -12.23 8.58 -7.19
C ARG A 256 -13.08 9.79 -6.81
N HIS A 257 -14.29 9.55 -6.33
CA HIS A 257 -15.25 10.62 -6.03
C HIS A 257 -14.94 11.38 -4.72
N GLU A 258 -14.02 10.86 -3.91
CA GLU A 258 -13.45 11.63 -2.80
C GLU A 258 -12.39 12.65 -3.28
N LEU A 259 -11.82 12.44 -4.47
CA LEU A 259 -10.82 13.33 -5.05
C LEU A 259 -11.43 14.33 -6.01
N GLU A 260 -12.41 13.88 -6.79
CA GLU A 260 -13.04 14.67 -7.84
C GLU A 260 -14.56 14.47 -7.78
N PHE A 261 -15.29 15.46 -7.33
CA PHE A 261 -16.74 15.39 -7.25
C PHE A 261 -17.35 15.41 -8.64
N PRO A 262 -18.22 14.44 -8.97
CA PRO A 262 -18.86 14.35 -10.26
C PRO A 262 -19.96 15.43 -10.44
N ASP A 263 -20.24 15.82 -11.69
CA ASP A 263 -21.38 16.65 -12.03
C ASP A 263 -22.61 15.75 -12.25
N VAL A 264 -23.39 15.56 -11.20
CA VAL A 264 -24.58 14.65 -11.22
C VAL A 264 -25.85 15.33 -10.67
N GLY A 265 -25.84 16.65 -10.54
CA GLY A 265 -26.97 17.40 -10.01
C GLY A 265 -26.99 17.47 -8.48
N ASP A 266 -28.18 17.39 -7.89
CA ASP A 266 -28.35 17.43 -6.44
C ASP A 266 -27.96 16.07 -5.86
N LEU A 267 -27.00 16.10 -4.93
CA LEU A 267 -26.46 14.91 -4.26
C LEU A 267 -26.61 15.05 -2.76
N LEU A 268 -27.14 14.02 -2.11
CA LEU A 268 -27.09 13.90 -0.66
C LEU A 268 -25.76 13.25 -0.29
N ILE A 269 -24.87 14.03 0.31
CA ILE A 269 -23.62 13.53 0.86
C ILE A 269 -23.83 13.20 2.32
N ARG A 270 -23.46 11.98 2.71
CA ARG A 270 -23.48 11.53 4.08
C ARG A 270 -22.06 11.19 4.53
N ASP A 271 -21.69 11.69 5.69
CA ASP A 271 -20.51 11.22 6.40
C ASP A 271 -20.84 9.87 7.07
N PRO A 272 -20.21 8.77 6.68
CA PRO A 272 -20.52 7.44 7.18
C PRO A 272 -20.17 7.24 8.65
N GLU A 273 -19.31 8.09 9.22
CA GLU A 273 -18.85 7.97 10.61
C GLU A 273 -19.68 8.82 11.58
N THR A 274 -20.05 10.03 11.17
CA THR A 274 -20.85 10.94 11.99
C THR A 274 -22.33 10.92 11.67
N ASN A 275 -22.71 10.26 10.58
CA ASN A 275 -24.08 10.24 10.00
C ASN A 275 -24.61 11.64 9.65
N TYR A 276 -23.73 12.64 9.56
CA TYR A 276 -24.09 13.98 9.11
C TYR A 276 -24.43 13.97 7.62
N GLU A 277 -25.59 14.52 7.30
CA GLU A 277 -26.10 14.58 5.92
C GLU A 277 -26.16 16.01 5.42
N ARG A 278 -25.74 16.21 4.18
CA ARG A 278 -25.78 17.51 3.53
C ARG A 278 -26.18 17.38 2.06
N TYR A 279 -27.16 18.17 1.64
CA TYR A 279 -27.49 18.34 0.23
C TYR A 279 -26.49 19.29 -0.43
N VAL A 280 -25.92 18.86 -1.55
CA VAL A 280 -24.99 19.64 -2.35
C VAL A 280 -25.42 19.57 -3.80
N ASN A 281 -25.60 20.72 -4.43
CA ASN A 281 -25.82 20.79 -5.88
C ASN A 281 -24.45 20.69 -6.56
N THR A 282 -24.19 19.51 -7.14
CA THR A 282 -22.91 19.25 -7.82
C THR A 282 -22.87 19.80 -9.23
N SER A 283 -23.97 20.35 -9.79
CA SER A 283 -23.94 21.11 -11.02
C SER A 283 -23.38 22.52 -10.84
N ASP A 284 -23.37 23.06 -9.61
CA ASP A 284 -22.65 24.29 -9.31
C ASP A 284 -21.14 24.06 -9.34
N ARG A 285 -20.49 24.61 -10.35
CA ARG A 285 -19.04 24.53 -10.54
C ARG A 285 -18.27 25.06 -9.33
N ASN A 286 -18.70 26.18 -8.76
CA ASN A 286 -18.03 26.79 -7.61
C ASN A 286 -18.14 25.87 -6.37
N ALA A 287 -19.25 25.16 -6.18
CA ALA A 287 -19.40 24.18 -5.12
C ALA A 287 -18.42 23.02 -5.32
N ARG A 288 -18.35 22.44 -6.53
CA ARG A 288 -17.40 21.38 -6.84
C ARG A 288 -15.96 21.83 -6.65
N ASP A 289 -15.59 23.01 -7.14
CA ASP A 289 -14.22 23.52 -7.03
C ASP A 289 -13.80 23.70 -5.55
N ARG A 290 -14.71 24.18 -4.69
CA ARG A 290 -14.46 24.27 -3.24
C ARG A 290 -14.28 22.89 -2.60
N MET A 291 -15.11 21.91 -2.95
CA MET A 291 -15.02 20.55 -2.41
C MET A 291 -13.72 19.86 -2.86
N ASN A 292 -13.38 19.99 -4.13
CA ASN A 292 -12.11 19.43 -4.66
C ASN A 292 -10.89 20.09 -4.01
N ALA A 293 -10.94 21.41 -3.78
CA ALA A 293 -9.86 22.12 -3.07
C ALA A 293 -9.74 21.65 -1.61
N ALA A 294 -10.85 21.47 -0.89
CA ALA A 294 -10.85 20.95 0.47
C ALA A 294 -10.28 19.52 0.53
N SER A 295 -10.70 18.64 -0.40
CA SER A 295 -10.15 17.28 -0.52
C SER A 295 -8.64 17.31 -0.80
N ALA A 296 -8.16 18.17 -1.68
CA ALA A 296 -6.74 18.32 -1.98
C ALA A 296 -5.93 18.74 -0.76
N VAL A 297 -6.42 19.72 0.01
CA VAL A 297 -5.80 20.16 1.28
C VAL A 297 -5.72 19.00 2.28
N GLN A 298 -6.82 18.29 2.47
CA GLN A 298 -6.86 17.13 3.38
C GLN A 298 -5.86 16.04 2.98
N ARG A 299 -5.77 15.71 1.68
CA ARG A 299 -4.81 14.71 1.18
C ARG A 299 -3.36 15.17 1.33
N GLU A 300 -3.08 16.46 1.15
CA GLU A 300 -1.73 16.99 1.40
C GLU A 300 -1.39 16.96 2.90
N ARG A 301 -2.34 17.21 3.79
CA ARG A 301 -2.17 17.07 5.25
C ARG A 301 -1.81 15.63 5.62
N VAL A 302 -2.51 14.64 5.07
CA VAL A 302 -2.18 13.21 5.26
C VAL A 302 -0.77 12.90 4.76
N ARG A 303 -0.45 13.30 3.52
CA ARG A 303 0.87 13.09 2.91
C ARG A 303 2.00 13.74 3.70
N ALA A 304 1.81 14.97 4.15
CA ALA A 304 2.77 15.69 4.96
C ALA A 304 2.97 15.02 6.33
N GLY A 305 1.89 14.59 6.99
CA GLY A 305 1.94 13.86 8.26
C GLY A 305 2.71 12.54 8.14
N LEU A 306 2.43 11.73 7.11
CA LEU A 306 3.14 10.47 6.86
C LEU A 306 4.64 10.69 6.58
N ARG A 307 4.96 11.73 5.81
CA ARG A 307 6.35 12.12 5.53
C ARG A 307 7.09 12.55 6.81
N ARG A 308 6.48 13.38 7.67
CA ARG A 308 7.04 13.78 8.96
C ARG A 308 7.18 12.61 9.93
N ALA A 309 6.29 11.62 9.84
CA ALA A 309 6.37 10.40 10.62
C ALA A 309 7.48 9.44 10.15
N GLY A 310 8.08 9.64 8.97
CA GLY A 310 9.08 8.75 8.41
C GLY A 310 8.52 7.45 7.85
N ALA A 311 7.22 7.42 7.53
CA ALA A 311 6.57 6.27 6.92
C ALA A 311 6.68 6.32 5.39
N ALA A 312 6.97 5.20 4.76
CA ALA A 312 6.80 5.05 3.33
C ALA A 312 5.30 5.12 3.00
N HIS A 313 4.93 5.86 1.96
CA HIS A 313 3.53 6.15 1.65
C HIS A 313 3.19 5.74 0.22
N ILE A 314 2.14 4.97 0.07
CA ILE A 314 1.51 4.66 -1.22
C ILE A 314 0.03 5.01 -1.15
N GLN A 315 -0.47 5.72 -2.17
CA GLN A 315 -1.88 5.98 -2.35
C GLN A 315 -2.44 5.03 -3.41
N LEU A 316 -3.47 4.27 -3.05
CA LEU A 316 -4.19 3.36 -3.94
C LEU A 316 -5.60 3.90 -4.20
N ARG A 317 -6.04 3.80 -5.45
CA ARG A 317 -7.38 4.26 -5.86
C ARG A 317 -8.25 3.09 -6.28
N THR A 318 -9.55 3.16 -5.96
CA THR A 318 -10.54 2.14 -6.34
C THR A 318 -10.72 1.98 -7.85
N ASP A 319 -10.44 3.03 -8.63
CA ASP A 319 -10.57 3.09 -10.08
C ASP A 319 -9.28 2.78 -10.88
N ARG A 320 -8.17 2.42 -10.19
CA ARG A 320 -6.87 2.18 -10.83
C ARG A 320 -6.36 0.75 -10.65
N ASP A 321 -5.35 0.40 -11.43
CA ASP A 321 -4.63 -0.86 -11.29
C ASP A 321 -3.69 -0.83 -10.08
N TRP A 322 -4.22 -1.25 -8.95
CA TRP A 322 -3.50 -1.30 -7.66
C TRP A 322 -2.27 -2.23 -7.68
N VAL A 323 -2.28 -3.32 -8.49
CA VAL A 323 -1.10 -4.21 -8.59
C VAL A 323 0.05 -3.47 -9.27
N HIS A 324 -0.25 -2.75 -10.35
CA HIS A 324 0.73 -1.91 -11.04
C HIS A 324 1.27 -0.81 -10.12
N ASP A 325 0.39 -0.14 -9.37
CA ASP A 325 0.79 0.95 -8.48
C ASP A 325 1.71 0.43 -7.35
N ILE A 326 1.39 -0.72 -6.73
CA ILE A 326 2.24 -1.34 -5.72
C ILE A 326 3.57 -1.79 -6.32
N ALA A 327 3.57 -2.45 -7.49
CA ALA A 327 4.80 -2.89 -8.14
C ALA A 327 5.73 -1.70 -8.45
N ARG A 328 5.18 -0.63 -9.01
CA ARG A 328 5.91 0.60 -9.30
C ARG A 328 6.49 1.24 -8.04
N PHE A 329 5.70 1.30 -6.97
CA PHE A 329 6.14 1.81 -5.68
C PHE A 329 7.33 1.01 -5.14
N VAL A 330 7.24 -0.31 -5.15
CA VAL A 330 8.30 -1.20 -4.67
C VAL A 330 9.60 -1.02 -5.47
N LEU A 331 9.49 -0.98 -6.80
CA LEU A 331 10.67 -0.75 -7.66
C LEU A 331 11.31 0.61 -7.40
N ALA A 332 10.52 1.67 -7.23
CA ALA A 332 11.03 2.99 -6.89
C ALA A 332 11.70 3.01 -5.51
N TYR A 333 11.07 2.40 -4.52
CA TYR A 333 11.60 2.31 -3.15
C TYR A 333 12.95 1.58 -3.09
N ARG A 334 13.07 0.45 -3.82
CA ARG A 334 14.33 -0.30 -3.94
C ARG A 334 15.45 0.52 -4.57
N ARG A 335 15.18 1.26 -5.64
CA ARG A 335 16.17 2.12 -6.30
C ARG A 335 16.70 3.19 -5.35
N THR A 336 15.82 3.83 -4.60
CA THR A 336 16.20 4.86 -3.62
C THR A 336 17.04 4.27 -2.48
N ALA A 337 16.64 3.10 -1.96
CA ALA A 337 17.39 2.41 -0.92
C ALA A 337 18.79 1.98 -1.40
N ALA A 338 18.91 1.45 -2.62
CA ALA A 338 20.19 1.07 -3.23
C ALA A 338 21.13 2.28 -3.41
N MET A 339 20.60 3.44 -3.81
CA MET A 339 21.40 4.68 -3.94
C MET A 339 21.95 5.17 -2.60
N LEU A 340 21.20 5.01 -1.51
CA LEU A 340 21.62 5.41 -0.16
C LEU A 340 22.68 4.49 0.45
N HIS A 341 22.82 3.25 -0.06
CA HIS A 341 23.79 2.26 0.41
C HIS A 341 25.06 2.17 -0.46
N GLN A 342 25.19 2.97 -1.53
CA GLN A 342 26.46 3.06 -2.25
C GLN A 342 27.49 3.78 -1.37
N PRO A 343 28.65 3.14 -1.05
CA PRO A 343 29.73 3.85 -0.37
C PRO A 343 30.20 5.01 -1.26
N PRO A 344 30.62 6.14 -0.68
CA PRO A 344 31.15 7.24 -1.46
C PRO A 344 32.31 6.72 -2.31
N GLN A 345 32.18 6.83 -3.63
CA GLN A 345 33.24 6.45 -4.56
C GLN A 345 34.50 7.26 -4.16
N GLY A 346 35.52 6.55 -3.69
CA GLY A 346 36.75 7.13 -3.23
C GLY A 346 37.35 8.04 -4.32
N VAL A 347 37.56 9.27 -3.95
CA VAL A 347 38.44 10.18 -4.71
C VAL A 347 39.81 9.53 -4.77
N THR A 348 40.12 8.90 -5.88
CA THR A 348 41.47 8.46 -6.21
C THR A 348 42.34 9.73 -6.26
N ARG A 349 43.24 9.84 -5.31
CA ARG A 349 44.39 10.73 -5.40
C ARG A 349 45.51 10.04 -6.12
#